data_9701cc681c08b8ea61d3bd4b1b0e8f51
#
_entry.id   9701cc681c08b8ea61d3bd4b1b0e8f51
#
_cell.length_a   1.000
_cell.length_b   1.000
_cell.length_c   1.000
_cell.angle_alpha   90.00
_cell.angle_beta   90.00
_cell.angle_gamma   90.00
#
_symmetry.space_group_name_H-M   'P 1'
#
loop_
_entity.id
_entity.type
_entity.pdbx_description
1 polymer ?
#
loop_
_entity_poly.entity_id
_entity_poly.type
_entity_poly.pdbx_seq_one_letter_code
_entity_poly.pdbx_strand_id
1 'polypeptide(L)'
;GDSVDLLTRDEKLKGMEVLAETAGKLKTTALCLGVQGKDTDEMLMFAKHVEKLAPPAIISRPPDSGKTQDDMRKYWHALASVTKRPVFIQTTGGVAYKGPSPSVDLLVELGKTFSNFGYVKEEADNVIARMRALIAAKPPIRRVFGARGGFGWLYELRLGAEGLITERAIYADVLTRVWELHKSGSDPAALKDAYSKFLLMVNLSRTHPGDLRGYQLYLWKKRGVFGTTVSRHYGPRGTIPASPVFSELKLTDDEIAEIDYRFEALKPYQKPGEPKLTTS
;
A
#
# COMPACT_ATOMS: atom_id res chain seq x y z
N GLY A 1 -6.80 -1.29 -1.46
CA GLY A 1 -6.13 -2.32 -0.93
C GLY A 1 -6.95 -3.41 -0.30
N ASP A 2 -7.95 -3.12 0.49
CA ASP A 2 -8.66 -4.12 1.31
C ASP A 2 -9.36 -5.19 0.48
N SER A 3 -9.65 -4.92 -0.76
CA SER A 3 -10.39 -5.84 -1.64
C SER A 3 -9.51 -6.78 -2.45
N VAL A 4 -8.19 -6.68 -2.43
CA VAL A 4 -7.33 -7.55 -3.27
C VAL A 4 -7.45 -9.03 -2.90
N ASP A 5 -7.65 -9.34 -1.62
CA ASP A 5 -7.85 -10.71 -1.15
C ASP A 5 -9.22 -11.28 -1.55
N LEU A 6 -10.17 -10.41 -1.92
CA LEU A 6 -11.50 -10.79 -2.42
C LEU A 6 -11.52 -11.07 -3.93
N LEU A 7 -10.44 -10.77 -4.64
CA LEU A 7 -10.35 -11.02 -6.07
C LEU A 7 -10.00 -12.48 -6.36
N THR A 8 -10.63 -13.04 -7.38
CA THR A 8 -10.22 -14.32 -7.96
C THR A 8 -8.83 -14.22 -8.57
N ARG A 9 -8.22 -15.36 -8.86
CA ARG A 9 -6.92 -15.40 -9.56
C ARG A 9 -6.96 -14.65 -10.88
N ASP A 10 -7.98 -14.90 -11.70
CA ASP A 10 -8.10 -14.30 -13.03
C ASP A 10 -8.32 -12.78 -12.94
N GLU A 11 -9.10 -12.32 -11.97
CA GLU A 11 -9.28 -10.90 -11.70
C GLU A 11 -7.96 -10.23 -11.25
N LYS A 12 -7.14 -10.92 -10.44
CA LYS A 12 -5.80 -10.41 -10.06
C LYS A 12 -4.89 -10.28 -11.28
N LEU A 13 -4.83 -11.30 -12.14
CA LEU A 13 -4.05 -11.27 -13.38
C LEU A 13 -4.52 -10.14 -14.30
N LYS A 14 -5.84 -10.03 -14.52
CA LYS A 14 -6.42 -8.96 -15.33
C LYS A 14 -6.14 -7.57 -14.73
N GLY A 15 -6.25 -7.43 -13.42
CA GLY A 15 -5.90 -6.19 -12.72
C GLY A 15 -4.44 -5.77 -12.92
N MET A 16 -3.50 -6.73 -12.91
CA MET A 16 -2.09 -6.46 -13.21
C MET A 16 -1.88 -5.94 -14.64
N GLU A 17 -2.58 -6.53 -15.62
CA GLU A 17 -2.53 -6.08 -17.03
C GLU A 17 -3.06 -4.65 -17.18
N VAL A 18 -4.23 -4.37 -16.60
CA VAL A 18 -4.84 -3.03 -16.64
C VAL A 18 -3.93 -1.98 -15.99
N LEU A 19 -3.30 -2.33 -14.84
CA LEU A 19 -2.35 -1.44 -14.18
C LEU A 19 -1.11 -1.20 -15.03
N ALA A 20 -0.58 -2.22 -15.68
CA ALA A 20 0.57 -2.11 -16.57
C ALA A 20 0.27 -1.24 -17.79
N GLU A 21 -0.86 -1.46 -18.44
CA GLU A 21 -1.33 -0.64 -19.56
C GLU A 21 -1.53 0.84 -19.16
N THR A 22 -2.19 1.06 -18.01
CA THR A 22 -2.46 2.41 -17.51
C THR A 22 -1.17 3.14 -17.14
N ALA A 23 -0.27 2.47 -16.40
CA ALA A 23 1.01 3.06 -16.02
C ALA A 23 1.91 3.37 -17.24
N GLY A 24 1.83 2.54 -18.28
CA GLY A 24 2.56 2.78 -19.54
C GLY A 24 2.15 4.08 -20.26
N LYS A 25 0.94 4.58 -19.98
CA LYS A 25 0.45 5.87 -20.51
C LYS A 25 0.93 7.06 -19.65
N LEU A 26 1.47 6.81 -18.46
CA LEU A 26 1.92 7.84 -17.52
C LEU A 26 3.45 7.96 -17.57
N LYS A 27 3.95 9.19 -17.84
CA LYS A 27 5.40 9.44 -17.95
C LYS A 27 6.09 9.67 -16.60
N THR A 28 5.32 9.90 -15.53
CA THR A 28 5.84 10.35 -14.23
C THR A 28 5.65 9.34 -13.12
N THR A 29 5.00 8.20 -13.38
CA THR A 29 4.65 7.20 -12.37
C THR A 29 5.29 5.85 -12.71
N ALA A 30 6.11 5.34 -11.81
CA ALA A 30 6.66 4.00 -11.91
C ALA A 30 5.68 2.97 -11.37
N LEU A 31 5.50 1.87 -12.08
CA LEU A 31 4.63 0.77 -11.67
C LEU A 31 5.36 -0.17 -10.71
N CYS A 32 4.70 -0.54 -9.61
CA CYS A 32 5.11 -1.63 -8.73
C CYS A 32 3.95 -2.63 -8.62
N LEU A 33 4.14 -3.85 -9.10
CA LEU A 33 3.09 -4.88 -9.07
C LEU A 33 3.28 -5.84 -7.91
N GLY A 34 2.16 -6.23 -7.27
CA GLY A 34 2.14 -7.22 -6.21
C GLY A 34 2.20 -8.65 -6.76
N VAL A 35 3.10 -9.47 -6.22
CA VAL A 35 3.25 -10.89 -6.61
C VAL A 35 2.99 -11.85 -5.45
N GLN A 36 2.36 -11.38 -4.38
CA GLN A 36 2.06 -12.21 -3.22
C GLN A 36 1.06 -13.33 -3.56
N GLY A 37 1.37 -14.53 -3.14
CA GLY A 37 0.50 -15.70 -3.23
C GLY A 37 0.17 -16.26 -1.84
N LYS A 38 -0.84 -17.13 -1.77
CA LYS A 38 -1.15 -17.91 -0.55
C LYS A 38 0.01 -18.83 -0.17
N ASP A 39 0.74 -19.32 -1.18
CA ASP A 39 1.89 -20.21 -1.10
C ASP A 39 2.92 -19.88 -2.19
N THR A 40 4.00 -20.66 -2.23
CA THR A 40 5.10 -20.47 -3.18
C THR A 40 4.65 -20.66 -4.63
N ASP A 41 3.81 -21.63 -4.91
CA ASP A 41 3.38 -21.96 -6.29
C ASP A 41 2.53 -20.84 -6.88
N GLU A 42 1.60 -20.31 -6.10
CA GLU A 42 0.76 -19.17 -6.53
C GLU A 42 1.62 -17.91 -6.72
N MET A 43 2.55 -17.65 -5.81
CA MET A 43 3.48 -16.51 -5.95
C MET A 43 4.32 -16.63 -7.23
N LEU A 44 4.88 -17.82 -7.52
CA LEU A 44 5.68 -18.03 -8.72
C LEU A 44 4.84 -17.89 -10.00
N MET A 45 3.57 -18.28 -9.96
CA MET A 45 2.65 -18.07 -11.08
C MET A 45 2.43 -16.58 -11.34
N PHE A 46 2.17 -15.77 -10.28
CA PHE A 46 2.05 -14.32 -10.41
C PHE A 46 3.37 -13.67 -10.85
N ALA A 47 4.49 -14.07 -10.28
CA ALA A 47 5.80 -13.52 -10.65
C ALA A 47 6.13 -13.74 -12.13
N LYS A 48 5.87 -14.95 -12.65
CA LYS A 48 6.05 -15.25 -14.09
C LYS A 48 5.14 -14.42 -14.99
N HIS A 49 3.91 -14.15 -14.56
CA HIS A 49 3.02 -13.26 -15.31
C HIS A 49 3.51 -11.81 -15.29
N VAL A 50 3.90 -11.32 -14.12
CA VAL A 50 4.41 -9.95 -13.94
C VAL A 50 5.71 -9.71 -14.70
N GLU A 51 6.60 -10.72 -14.82
CA GLU A 51 7.82 -10.61 -15.64
C GLU A 51 7.49 -10.28 -17.12
N LYS A 52 6.39 -10.79 -17.66
CA LYS A 52 5.93 -10.47 -19.02
C LYS A 52 5.43 -9.03 -19.14
N LEU A 53 4.86 -8.48 -18.07
CA LEU A 53 4.38 -7.09 -18.01
C LEU A 53 5.52 -6.09 -17.78
N ALA A 54 6.68 -6.55 -17.38
CA ALA A 54 7.93 -5.80 -17.24
C ALA A 54 7.85 -4.53 -16.35
N PRO A 55 7.24 -4.56 -15.15
CA PRO A 55 7.22 -3.38 -14.28
C PRO A 55 8.63 -3.05 -13.77
N PRO A 56 8.94 -1.79 -13.43
CA PRO A 56 10.20 -1.39 -12.82
C PRO A 56 10.49 -2.08 -11.48
N ALA A 57 9.47 -2.49 -10.72
CA ALA A 57 9.61 -3.14 -9.42
C ALA A 57 8.43 -4.06 -9.12
N ILE A 58 8.62 -4.93 -8.15
CA ILE A 58 7.57 -5.80 -7.60
C ILE A 58 7.52 -5.70 -6.08
N ILE A 59 6.35 -6.03 -5.50
CA ILE A 59 6.17 -6.09 -4.05
C ILE A 59 5.60 -7.45 -3.66
N SER A 60 6.12 -8.03 -2.60
CA SER A 60 5.68 -9.30 -2.02
C SER A 60 5.48 -9.16 -0.52
N ARG A 61 4.54 -9.90 0.04
CA ARG A 61 4.31 -10.04 1.48
C ARG A 61 4.49 -11.50 1.90
N PRO A 62 4.57 -11.83 3.21
CA PRO A 62 4.59 -13.22 3.68
C PRO A 62 3.46 -14.05 3.06
N PRO A 63 3.72 -15.32 2.67
CA PRO A 63 2.70 -16.22 2.14
C PRO A 63 1.69 -16.59 3.22
N ASP A 64 0.41 -16.74 2.87
CA ASP A 64 -0.65 -17.08 3.83
C ASP A 64 -0.38 -18.43 4.55
N SER A 65 0.32 -19.36 3.89
CA SER A 65 0.75 -20.64 4.45
C SER A 65 1.98 -20.55 5.37
N GLY A 66 2.70 -19.42 5.39
CA GLY A 66 3.93 -19.24 6.15
C GLY A 66 3.68 -19.17 7.66
N LYS A 67 4.48 -19.94 8.43
CA LYS A 67 4.38 -20.01 9.89
C LYS A 67 5.68 -19.66 10.60
N THR A 68 6.79 -19.67 9.87
CA THR A 68 8.13 -19.50 10.41
C THR A 68 8.96 -18.54 9.54
N GLN A 69 10.10 -18.07 10.09
CA GLN A 69 11.07 -17.30 9.31
C GLN A 69 11.65 -18.13 8.15
N ASP A 70 11.78 -19.44 8.34
CA ASP A 70 12.31 -20.35 7.32
C ASP A 70 11.32 -20.54 6.16
N ASP A 71 10.03 -20.60 6.43
CA ASP A 71 9.00 -20.64 5.36
C ASP A 71 9.08 -19.38 4.49
N MET A 72 9.22 -18.21 5.10
CA MET A 72 9.39 -16.94 4.40
C MET A 72 10.71 -16.87 3.63
N ARG A 73 11.81 -17.38 4.21
CA ARG A 73 13.09 -17.50 3.53
C ARG A 73 12.96 -18.31 2.25
N LYS A 74 12.43 -19.51 2.32
CA LYS A 74 12.21 -20.39 1.17
C LYS A 74 11.34 -19.73 0.10
N TYR A 75 10.27 -19.09 0.52
CA TYR A 75 9.34 -18.36 -0.35
C TYR A 75 10.05 -17.24 -1.15
N TRP A 76 10.83 -16.40 -0.50
CA TRP A 76 11.51 -15.30 -1.19
C TRP A 76 12.77 -15.75 -1.93
N HIS A 77 13.42 -16.84 -1.52
CA HIS A 77 14.46 -17.47 -2.35
C HIS A 77 13.88 -18.00 -3.68
N ALA A 78 12.70 -18.63 -3.64
CA ALA A 78 12.00 -19.04 -4.85
C ALA A 78 11.63 -17.84 -5.74
N LEU A 79 11.18 -16.72 -5.16
CA LEU A 79 10.92 -15.49 -5.91
C LEU A 79 12.19 -14.96 -6.60
N ALA A 80 13.31 -14.95 -5.90
CA ALA A 80 14.60 -14.49 -6.44
C ALA A 80 15.10 -15.32 -7.63
N SER A 81 14.66 -16.57 -7.77
CA SER A 81 15.00 -17.42 -8.93
C SER A 81 14.27 -16.99 -10.21
N VAL A 82 13.13 -16.32 -10.09
CA VAL A 82 12.26 -15.94 -11.23
C VAL A 82 12.49 -14.48 -11.66
N THR A 83 12.75 -13.59 -10.71
CA THR A 83 12.86 -12.15 -11.01
C THR A 83 14.24 -11.57 -10.68
N LYS A 84 14.67 -10.60 -11.49
CA LYS A 84 15.82 -9.73 -11.21
C LYS A 84 15.40 -8.28 -10.92
N ARG A 85 14.09 -8.01 -10.92
CA ARG A 85 13.54 -6.69 -10.60
C ARG A 85 13.71 -6.36 -9.12
N PRO A 86 13.84 -5.10 -8.74
CA PRO A 86 13.76 -4.68 -7.35
C PRO A 86 12.54 -5.28 -6.64
N VAL A 87 12.77 -5.98 -5.53
CA VAL A 87 11.73 -6.64 -4.73
C VAL A 87 11.53 -5.88 -3.44
N PHE A 88 10.33 -5.32 -3.27
CA PHE A 88 9.89 -4.74 -2.02
C PHE A 88 9.28 -5.84 -1.15
N ILE A 89 9.73 -5.94 0.09
CA ILE A 89 9.11 -6.83 1.07
C ILE A 89 8.22 -6.00 2.00
N GLN A 90 6.93 -6.33 2.02
CA GLN A 90 5.99 -5.86 3.02
C GLN A 90 6.12 -6.75 4.26
N THR A 91 6.23 -6.15 5.45
CA THR A 91 6.52 -6.89 6.69
C THR A 91 5.29 -7.46 7.39
N THR A 92 4.08 -7.20 6.88
CA THR A 92 2.83 -7.83 7.32
C THR A 92 2.24 -8.70 6.23
N GLY A 93 1.56 -9.77 6.64
CA GLY A 93 0.82 -10.63 5.71
C GLY A 93 -0.57 -10.09 5.37
N GLY A 94 -1.31 -10.86 4.56
CA GLY A 94 -2.71 -10.61 4.26
C GLY A 94 -3.65 -11.03 5.39
N VAL A 95 -4.96 -10.93 5.15
CA VAL A 95 -6.01 -11.27 6.12
C VAL A 95 -5.90 -12.73 6.60
N ALA A 96 -5.52 -13.63 5.70
CA ALA A 96 -5.37 -15.06 6.01
C ALA A 96 -4.06 -15.39 6.74
N TYR A 97 -3.06 -14.52 6.69
CA TYR A 97 -1.76 -14.75 7.31
C TYR A 97 -1.84 -14.70 8.84
N LYS A 98 -1.28 -15.72 9.49
CA LYS A 98 -1.25 -15.84 10.96
C LYS A 98 0.16 -16.08 11.50
N GLY A 99 1.16 -16.02 10.65
CA GLY A 99 2.56 -16.20 11.03
C GLY A 99 3.21 -14.92 11.60
N PRO A 100 4.50 -15.00 11.95
CA PRO A 100 5.25 -13.86 12.45
C PRO A 100 5.62 -12.90 11.32
N SER A 101 5.83 -11.62 11.64
CA SER A 101 6.49 -10.71 10.69
C SER A 101 7.91 -11.18 10.38
N PRO A 102 8.43 -10.96 9.15
CA PRO A 102 9.82 -11.26 8.83
C PRO A 102 10.76 -10.49 9.77
N SER A 103 11.74 -11.18 10.33
CA SER A 103 12.71 -10.55 11.21
C SER A 103 13.60 -9.57 10.44
N VAL A 104 14.20 -8.62 11.16
CA VAL A 104 15.21 -7.72 10.56
C VAL A 104 16.38 -8.53 10.01
N ASP A 105 16.81 -9.57 10.72
CA ASP A 105 17.90 -10.44 10.28
C ASP A 105 17.60 -11.16 8.97
N LEU A 106 16.37 -11.69 8.80
CA LEU A 106 15.95 -12.29 7.54
C LEU A 106 15.96 -11.26 6.39
N LEU A 107 15.47 -10.04 6.63
CA LEU A 107 15.47 -8.99 5.60
C LEU A 107 16.90 -8.58 5.20
N VAL A 108 17.82 -8.51 6.18
CA VAL A 108 19.24 -8.24 5.96
C VAL A 108 19.90 -9.40 5.20
N GLU A 109 19.62 -10.64 5.57
CA GLU A 109 20.10 -11.83 4.89
C GLU A 109 19.70 -11.83 3.40
N LEU A 110 18.41 -11.59 3.12
CA LEU A 110 17.92 -11.52 1.74
C LEU A 110 18.58 -10.41 0.92
N GLY A 111 18.79 -9.23 1.52
CA GLY A 111 19.50 -8.13 0.88
C GLY A 111 20.98 -8.38 0.64
N LYS A 112 21.64 -9.22 1.48
CA LYS A 112 23.02 -9.70 1.27
C LYS A 112 23.11 -10.74 0.15
N THR A 113 22.12 -11.66 0.12
CA THR A 113 22.12 -12.80 -0.80
C THR A 113 21.72 -12.38 -2.21
N PHE A 114 20.76 -11.45 -2.35
CA PHE A 114 20.20 -11.09 -3.65
C PHE A 114 20.31 -9.57 -3.88
N SER A 115 20.98 -9.20 -4.98
CA SER A 115 21.22 -7.80 -5.35
C SER A 115 19.96 -6.99 -5.64
N ASN A 116 18.83 -7.63 -5.89
CA ASN A 116 17.55 -7.01 -6.16
C ASN A 116 16.60 -6.95 -4.94
N PHE A 117 17.03 -7.44 -3.76
CA PHE A 117 16.31 -7.33 -2.50
C PHE A 117 16.84 -6.14 -1.64
N GLY A 118 16.28 -5.96 -0.45
CA GLY A 118 16.67 -4.89 0.48
C GLY A 118 15.78 -3.65 0.44
N TYR A 119 14.65 -3.71 -0.25
CA TYR A 119 13.60 -2.68 -0.22
C TYR A 119 12.49 -3.14 0.73
N VAL A 120 12.18 -2.37 1.76
CA VAL A 120 11.28 -2.79 2.83
C VAL A 120 10.13 -1.81 3.01
N LYS A 121 8.90 -2.30 2.92
CA LYS A 121 7.69 -1.63 3.41
C LYS A 121 7.47 -2.08 4.86
N GLU A 122 7.87 -1.23 5.83
CA GLU A 122 7.82 -1.59 7.24
C GLU A 122 6.48 -1.20 7.87
N GLU A 123 5.75 -2.19 8.34
CA GLU A 123 4.46 -1.99 9.01
C GLU A 123 4.18 -3.01 10.12
N ALA A 124 5.16 -3.81 10.50
CA ALA A 124 5.06 -4.76 11.60
C ALA A 124 4.93 -4.05 12.97
N ASP A 125 4.64 -4.83 14.01
CA ASP A 125 4.64 -4.29 15.37
C ASP A 125 6.01 -3.76 15.77
N ASN A 126 6.06 -2.80 16.70
CA ASN A 126 7.28 -2.08 17.07
C ASN A 126 7.96 -1.39 15.88
N VAL A 127 7.16 -0.86 14.94
CA VAL A 127 7.62 -0.27 13.66
C VAL A 127 8.81 0.69 13.84
N ILE A 128 8.83 1.52 14.86
CA ILE A 128 9.90 2.51 15.07
C ILE A 128 11.24 1.83 15.40
N ALA A 129 11.24 0.85 16.29
CA ALA A 129 12.46 0.10 16.63
C ALA A 129 12.98 -0.69 15.41
N ARG A 130 12.08 -1.34 14.68
CA ARG A 130 12.41 -2.10 13.47
C ARG A 130 12.93 -1.18 12.36
N MET A 131 12.31 -0.03 12.15
CA MET A 131 12.75 0.95 11.15
C MET A 131 14.16 1.47 11.45
N ARG A 132 14.46 1.79 12.72
CA ARG A 132 15.83 2.16 13.15
C ARG A 132 16.83 1.06 12.85
N ALA A 133 16.49 -0.19 13.17
CA ALA A 133 17.38 -1.34 12.92
C ALA A 133 17.60 -1.55 11.41
N LEU A 134 16.56 -1.45 10.58
CA LEU A 134 16.67 -1.56 9.13
C LEU A 134 17.51 -0.43 8.52
N ILE A 135 17.30 0.81 8.97
CA ILE A 135 18.08 1.97 8.49
C ILE A 135 19.55 1.82 8.88
N ALA A 136 19.84 1.37 10.11
CA ALA A 136 21.20 1.12 10.57
C ALA A 136 21.88 -0.05 9.83
N ALA A 137 21.10 -0.98 9.27
CA ALA A 137 21.60 -2.12 8.51
C ALA A 137 21.92 -1.79 7.02
N LYS A 138 21.96 -0.55 6.61
CA LYS A 138 22.44 -0.14 5.28
C LYS A 138 23.96 -0.24 5.16
N PRO A 139 24.48 -0.64 4.00
CA PRO A 139 23.93 -1.66 3.09
C PRO A 139 23.94 -3.01 3.79
N PRO A 140 23.12 -4.01 3.58
CA PRO A 140 22.41 -4.41 2.38
C PRO A 140 20.96 -3.95 2.30
N ILE A 141 20.39 -3.39 3.36
CA ILE A 141 19.08 -2.73 3.24
C ILE A 141 19.26 -1.49 2.38
N ARG A 142 18.52 -1.40 1.29
CA ARG A 142 18.65 -0.34 0.28
C ARG A 142 17.75 0.83 0.55
N ARG A 143 16.45 0.56 0.83
CA ARG A 143 15.42 1.55 1.09
C ARG A 143 14.43 1.04 2.13
N VAL A 144 14.00 1.93 3.01
CA VAL A 144 12.96 1.65 4.00
C VAL A 144 11.83 2.65 3.83
N PHE A 145 10.62 2.14 3.68
CA PHE A 145 9.41 2.93 3.46
C PHE A 145 8.48 2.80 4.66
N GLY A 146 7.86 3.91 5.04
CA GLY A 146 6.75 3.91 5.97
C GLY A 146 5.50 3.25 5.37
N ALA A 147 4.55 2.91 6.22
CA ALA A 147 3.32 2.23 5.87
C ALA A 147 2.18 2.60 6.84
N ARG A 148 1.31 1.65 7.21
CA ARG A 148 0.25 1.83 8.21
C ARG A 148 -0.67 3.03 7.91
N GLY A 149 -1.04 3.22 6.65
CA GLY A 149 -1.89 4.33 6.24
C GLY A 149 -1.27 5.71 6.44
N GLY A 150 0.04 5.80 6.71
CA GLY A 150 0.75 7.06 6.92
C GLY A 150 0.60 7.67 8.32
N PHE A 151 0.01 6.98 9.29
CA PHE A 151 -0.25 7.54 10.63
C PHE A 151 0.99 7.96 11.42
N GLY A 152 2.13 7.29 11.21
CA GLY A 152 3.41 7.60 11.84
C GLY A 152 4.41 8.30 10.92
N TRP A 153 4.04 8.57 9.68
CA TRP A 153 4.98 8.83 8.60
C TRP A 153 5.90 10.03 8.83
N LEU A 154 5.41 11.12 9.41
CA LEU A 154 6.28 12.29 9.68
C LEU A 154 7.40 11.96 10.66
N TYR A 155 7.17 11.08 11.64
CA TYR A 155 8.22 10.61 12.52
C TYR A 155 9.15 9.63 11.80
N GLU A 156 8.61 8.73 11.01
CA GLU A 156 9.37 7.77 10.20
C GLU A 156 10.31 8.49 9.20
N LEU A 157 9.84 9.59 8.59
CA LEU A 157 10.67 10.45 7.73
C LEU A 157 11.85 11.05 8.49
N ARG A 158 11.65 11.51 9.72
CA ARG A 158 12.73 12.02 10.57
C ARG A 158 13.75 10.96 11.00
N LEU A 159 13.33 9.69 11.03
CA LEU A 159 14.24 8.57 11.25
C LEU A 159 15.05 8.20 10.00
N GLY A 160 14.66 8.68 8.82
CA GLY A 160 15.30 8.39 7.56
C GLY A 160 14.54 7.44 6.64
N ALA A 161 13.21 7.28 6.83
CA ALA A 161 12.37 6.61 5.87
C ALA A 161 12.39 7.36 4.53
N GLU A 162 12.39 6.62 3.42
CA GLU A 162 12.61 7.17 2.07
C GLU A 162 11.34 7.20 1.23
N GLY A 163 10.19 7.24 1.88
CA GLY A 163 8.87 7.35 1.27
C GLY A 163 7.79 6.66 2.08
N LEU A 164 6.63 6.52 1.47
CA LEU A 164 5.45 5.87 2.03
C LEU A 164 4.84 4.92 1.01
N ILE A 165 4.53 3.70 1.41
CA ILE A 165 3.72 2.75 0.62
C ILE A 165 2.43 2.51 1.40
N THR A 166 1.31 3.04 0.89
CA THR A 166 0.03 3.02 1.59
C THR A 166 -1.13 2.72 0.64
N GLU A 167 -2.20 2.20 1.20
CA GLU A 167 -3.50 2.00 0.54
C GLU A 167 -4.30 3.31 0.35
N ARG A 168 -3.78 4.43 0.82
CA ARG A 168 -4.47 5.72 0.86
C ARG A 168 -4.30 6.53 -0.43
N ALA A 169 -4.46 5.87 -1.59
CA ALA A 169 -4.24 6.48 -2.90
C ALA A 169 -5.11 7.71 -3.18
N ILE A 170 -6.29 7.82 -2.55
CA ILE A 170 -7.17 9.00 -2.65
C ILE A 170 -6.49 10.30 -2.18
N TYR A 171 -5.43 10.21 -1.37
CA TYR A 171 -4.65 11.33 -0.85
C TYR A 171 -3.24 11.40 -1.44
N ALA A 172 -2.99 10.74 -2.58
CA ALA A 172 -1.64 10.65 -3.15
C ALA A 172 -1.01 12.02 -3.42
N ASP A 173 -1.80 12.98 -3.87
CA ASP A 173 -1.39 14.37 -4.10
C ASP A 173 -0.98 15.09 -2.81
N VAL A 174 -1.78 14.97 -1.75
CA VAL A 174 -1.48 15.51 -0.42
C VAL A 174 -0.22 14.87 0.17
N LEU A 175 -0.11 13.55 0.08
CA LEU A 175 1.07 12.80 0.56
C LEU A 175 2.34 13.17 -0.25
N THR A 176 2.20 13.39 -1.55
CA THR A 176 3.29 13.91 -2.37
C THR A 176 3.73 15.29 -1.88
N ARG A 177 2.78 16.19 -1.58
CA ARG A 177 3.09 17.51 -1.04
C ARG A 177 3.78 17.45 0.32
N VAL A 178 3.35 16.55 1.21
CA VAL A 178 4.04 16.30 2.49
C VAL A 178 5.49 15.85 2.26
N TRP A 179 5.71 14.95 1.30
CA TRP A 179 7.05 14.49 0.92
C TRP A 179 7.92 15.62 0.38
N GLU A 180 7.41 16.45 -0.53
CA GLU A 180 8.12 17.59 -1.10
C GLU A 180 8.52 18.62 -0.04
N LEU A 181 7.61 18.96 0.87
CA LEU A 181 7.88 19.86 2.00
C LEU A 181 8.92 19.28 2.96
N HIS A 182 8.87 17.99 3.24
CA HIS A 182 9.90 17.32 4.03
C HIS A 182 11.27 17.35 3.35
N LYS A 183 11.32 17.04 2.06
CA LYS A 183 12.59 16.98 1.31
C LYS A 183 13.23 18.35 1.13
N SER A 184 12.44 19.39 0.91
CA SER A 184 12.96 20.75 0.75
C SER A 184 13.40 21.37 2.08
N GLY A 185 12.73 21.00 3.19
CA GLY A 185 12.92 21.64 4.48
C GLY A 185 12.56 23.15 4.52
N SER A 186 11.97 23.66 3.43
CA SER A 186 11.78 25.10 3.22
C SER A 186 10.67 25.71 4.08
N ASP A 187 9.66 24.89 4.46
CA ASP A 187 8.50 25.34 5.23
C ASP A 187 8.03 24.27 6.23
N PRO A 188 8.64 24.23 7.42
CA PRO A 188 8.23 23.31 8.48
C PRO A 188 6.80 23.52 8.98
N ALA A 189 6.29 24.75 8.89
CA ALA A 189 4.91 25.06 9.33
C ALA A 189 3.90 24.46 8.35
N ALA A 190 4.09 24.65 7.03
CA ALA A 190 3.24 24.04 6.02
C ALA A 190 3.33 22.50 6.05
N LEU A 191 4.52 21.93 6.30
CA LEU A 191 4.67 20.48 6.47
C LEU A 191 3.82 19.96 7.64
N LYS A 192 3.90 20.62 8.79
CA LYS A 192 3.10 20.25 9.97
C LYS A 192 1.61 20.40 9.71
N ASP A 193 1.19 21.48 9.07
CA ASP A 193 -0.21 21.76 8.77
C ASP A 193 -0.78 20.71 7.79
N ALA A 194 -0.10 20.47 6.65
CA ALA A 194 -0.52 19.47 5.67
C ALA A 194 -0.68 18.07 6.28
N TYR A 195 0.31 17.66 7.07
CA TYR A 195 0.26 16.35 7.72
C TYR A 195 -0.80 16.25 8.82
N SER A 196 -1.01 17.31 9.60
CA SER A 196 -2.06 17.34 10.63
C SER A 196 -3.46 17.24 10.03
N LYS A 197 -3.72 17.93 8.93
CA LYS A 197 -4.97 17.85 8.16
C LYS A 197 -5.17 16.47 7.53
N PHE A 198 -4.11 15.87 6.99
CA PHE A 198 -4.15 14.50 6.52
C PHE A 198 -4.51 13.53 7.66
N LEU A 199 -3.90 13.65 8.84
CA LEU A 199 -4.21 12.82 10.01
C LEU A 199 -5.65 13.00 10.48
N LEU A 200 -6.18 14.24 10.49
CA LEU A 200 -7.57 14.52 10.81
C LEU A 200 -8.51 13.74 9.92
N MET A 201 -8.22 13.71 8.60
CA MET A 201 -9.03 13.00 7.63
C MET A 201 -8.95 11.48 7.80
N VAL A 202 -7.75 10.91 7.84
CA VAL A 202 -7.59 9.44 7.88
C VAL A 202 -7.96 8.83 9.23
N ASN A 203 -8.05 9.63 10.28
CA ASN A 203 -8.49 9.19 11.59
C ASN A 203 -9.97 8.82 11.65
N LEU A 204 -10.81 9.27 10.71
CA LEU A 204 -12.22 8.90 10.60
C LEU A 204 -12.43 7.40 10.72
N SER A 205 -11.70 6.61 9.94
CA SER A 205 -11.84 5.15 9.93
C SER A 205 -11.39 4.45 11.23
N ARG A 206 -10.66 5.16 12.10
CA ARG A 206 -10.23 4.65 13.41
C ARG A 206 -11.20 5.02 14.52
N THR A 207 -11.73 6.23 14.47
CA THR A 207 -12.68 6.73 15.48
C THR A 207 -14.10 6.21 15.26
N HIS A 208 -14.46 5.91 14.01
CA HIS A 208 -15.78 5.44 13.61
C HIS A 208 -15.66 4.21 12.67
N PRO A 209 -15.14 3.07 13.17
CA PRO A 209 -14.80 1.93 12.30
C PRO A 209 -16.01 1.19 11.74
N GLY A 210 -17.20 1.34 12.31
CA GLY A 210 -18.45 0.73 11.84
C GLY A 210 -19.07 1.52 10.71
N ASP A 211 -19.46 2.73 11.01
CA ASP A 211 -20.36 3.55 10.19
C ASP A 211 -19.62 4.22 9.03
N LEU A 212 -18.41 4.71 9.27
CA LEU A 212 -17.61 5.39 8.25
C LEU A 212 -16.60 4.48 7.54
N ARG A 213 -16.72 3.17 7.70
CA ARG A 213 -15.90 2.23 6.96
C ARG A 213 -16.19 2.35 5.46
N GLY A 214 -15.16 2.61 4.67
CA GLY A 214 -15.31 2.76 3.22
C GLY A 214 -15.65 4.19 2.76
N TYR A 215 -15.68 5.19 3.63
CA TYR A 215 -15.87 6.60 3.29
C TYR A 215 -14.98 7.05 2.11
N GLN A 216 -13.85 6.41 1.89
CA GLN A 216 -12.98 6.69 0.75
C GLN A 216 -13.67 6.43 -0.60
N LEU A 217 -14.65 5.50 -0.67
CA LEU A 217 -15.44 5.29 -1.89
C LEU A 217 -16.29 6.53 -2.23
N TYR A 218 -16.85 7.18 -1.21
CA TYR A 218 -17.53 8.46 -1.38
C TYR A 218 -16.57 9.53 -1.94
N LEU A 219 -15.35 9.63 -1.39
CA LEU A 219 -14.36 10.58 -1.88
C LEU A 219 -13.91 10.27 -3.32
N TRP A 220 -13.74 9.00 -3.69
CA TRP A 220 -13.43 8.60 -5.06
C TRP A 220 -14.55 8.99 -6.03
N LYS A 221 -15.82 8.79 -5.63
CA LYS A 221 -16.97 9.25 -6.39
C LYS A 221 -17.04 10.77 -6.48
N LYS A 222 -16.84 11.47 -5.36
CA LYS A 222 -16.81 12.94 -5.30
C LYS A 222 -15.72 13.55 -6.19
N ARG A 223 -14.55 12.91 -6.27
CA ARG A 223 -13.45 13.30 -7.16
C ARG A 223 -13.66 12.87 -8.62
N GLY A 224 -14.76 12.22 -8.95
CA GLY A 224 -15.09 11.81 -10.32
C GLY A 224 -14.29 10.62 -10.86
N VAL A 225 -13.57 9.88 -9.98
CA VAL A 225 -12.77 8.70 -10.36
C VAL A 225 -13.65 7.46 -10.47
N PHE A 226 -14.60 7.28 -9.54
CA PHE A 226 -15.57 6.18 -9.58
C PHE A 226 -16.97 6.69 -9.88
N GLY A 227 -17.72 5.94 -10.70
CA GLY A 227 -19.13 6.21 -10.97
C GLY A 227 -20.08 5.73 -9.86
N THR A 228 -19.61 4.87 -8.97
CA THR A 228 -20.40 4.21 -7.93
C THR A 228 -19.62 4.07 -6.62
N THR A 229 -20.35 3.83 -5.52
CA THR A 229 -19.80 3.46 -4.21
C THR A 229 -20.02 1.99 -3.88
N VAL A 230 -20.36 1.16 -4.88
CA VAL A 230 -20.48 -0.29 -4.71
C VAL A 230 -19.09 -0.92 -4.52
N SER A 231 -18.97 -1.78 -3.53
CA SER A 231 -17.75 -2.54 -3.29
C SER A 231 -18.03 -3.97 -2.88
N ARG A 232 -17.01 -4.84 -3.00
CA ARG A 232 -17.04 -6.19 -2.43
C ARG A 232 -16.79 -6.12 -0.93
N HIS A 233 -17.39 -7.08 -0.23
CA HIS A 233 -17.26 -7.19 1.21
C HIS A 233 -16.73 -8.56 1.62
N TYR A 234 -15.99 -8.55 2.72
CA TYR A 234 -15.69 -9.76 3.45
C TYR A 234 -16.95 -10.32 4.12
N GLY A 235 -17.00 -11.62 4.27
CA GLY A 235 -18.01 -12.29 5.08
C GLY A 235 -17.81 -12.02 6.58
N PRO A 236 -18.63 -12.66 7.42
CA PRO A 236 -18.51 -12.54 8.88
C PRO A 236 -17.08 -12.79 9.37
N ARG A 237 -16.63 -12.00 10.35
CA ARG A 237 -15.27 -12.08 10.93
C ARG A 237 -14.12 -11.92 9.93
N GLY A 238 -14.36 -11.25 8.79
CA GLY A 238 -13.34 -11.02 7.77
C GLY A 238 -13.05 -12.23 6.88
N THR A 239 -13.94 -13.21 6.81
CA THR A 239 -13.79 -14.35 5.91
C THR A 239 -13.96 -13.96 4.45
N ILE A 240 -13.32 -14.68 3.54
CA ILE A 240 -13.55 -14.53 2.10
C ILE A 240 -14.80 -15.32 1.72
N PRO A 241 -15.87 -14.68 1.22
CA PRO A 241 -17.07 -15.40 0.81
C PRO A 241 -16.83 -16.33 -0.36
N ALA A 242 -17.54 -17.47 -0.41
CA ALA A 242 -17.49 -18.39 -1.55
C ALA A 242 -17.99 -17.74 -2.86
N SER A 243 -18.89 -16.79 -2.76
CA SER A 243 -19.35 -15.95 -3.89
C SER A 243 -19.21 -14.48 -3.52
N PRO A 244 -18.87 -13.60 -4.49
CA PRO A 244 -18.74 -12.18 -4.21
C PRO A 244 -20.02 -11.56 -3.64
N VAL A 245 -19.88 -10.85 -2.53
CA VAL A 245 -20.95 -10.05 -1.92
C VAL A 245 -20.67 -8.59 -2.21
N PHE A 246 -21.65 -7.90 -2.76
CA PHE A 246 -21.58 -6.48 -3.10
C PHE A 246 -22.60 -5.69 -2.30
N SER A 247 -22.22 -4.51 -1.86
CA SER A 247 -23.18 -3.52 -1.36
C SER A 247 -22.72 -2.11 -1.71
N GLU A 248 -23.67 -1.21 -1.79
CA GLU A 248 -23.41 0.21 -1.93
C GLU A 248 -23.15 0.85 -0.56
N LEU A 249 -22.17 1.74 -0.48
CA LEU A 249 -21.93 2.54 0.71
C LEU A 249 -23.12 3.47 0.94
N LYS A 250 -23.70 3.39 2.12
CA LYS A 250 -24.76 4.29 2.57
C LYS A 250 -24.17 5.19 3.67
N LEU A 251 -24.21 6.49 3.43
CA LEU A 251 -23.84 7.52 4.39
C LEU A 251 -25.03 8.41 4.64
N THR A 252 -25.19 8.86 5.87
CA THR A 252 -26.17 9.88 6.24
C THR A 252 -25.68 11.28 5.86
N ASP A 253 -26.55 12.27 5.87
CA ASP A 253 -26.18 13.64 5.49
C ASP A 253 -25.17 14.26 6.46
N ASP A 254 -25.24 13.93 7.74
CA ASP A 254 -24.29 14.39 8.76
C ASP A 254 -22.92 13.68 8.62
N GLU A 255 -22.87 12.39 8.27
CA GLU A 255 -21.62 11.70 7.95
C GLU A 255 -20.95 12.29 6.70
N ILE A 256 -21.74 12.60 5.68
CA ILE A 256 -21.25 13.29 4.47
C ILE A 256 -20.69 14.66 4.84
N ALA A 257 -21.41 15.43 5.65
CA ALA A 257 -20.97 16.76 6.09
C ALA A 257 -19.65 16.69 6.88
N GLU A 258 -19.49 15.72 7.77
CA GLU A 258 -18.24 15.52 8.54
C GLU A 258 -17.07 15.09 7.64
N ILE A 259 -17.30 14.18 6.70
CA ILE A 259 -16.29 13.77 5.73
C ILE A 259 -15.85 14.97 4.89
N ASP A 260 -16.82 15.74 4.40
CA ASP A 260 -16.56 16.92 3.57
C ASP A 260 -15.82 18.01 4.33
N TYR A 261 -16.22 18.30 5.55
CA TYR A 261 -15.52 19.26 6.41
C TYR A 261 -14.03 18.95 6.55
N ARG A 262 -13.69 17.68 6.81
CA ARG A 262 -12.29 17.27 6.93
C ARG A 262 -11.56 17.25 5.58
N PHE A 263 -12.25 16.81 4.52
CA PHE A 263 -11.64 16.73 3.19
C PHE A 263 -11.35 18.11 2.61
N GLU A 264 -12.23 19.08 2.83
CA GLU A 264 -12.05 20.47 2.42
C GLU A 264 -10.79 21.10 3.03
N ALA A 265 -10.42 20.72 4.25
CA ALA A 265 -9.18 21.18 4.88
C ALA A 265 -7.91 20.76 4.12
N LEU A 266 -7.99 19.74 3.27
CA LEU A 266 -6.87 19.28 2.44
C LEU A 266 -6.70 20.06 1.14
N LYS A 267 -7.69 20.85 0.71
CA LYS A 267 -7.67 21.59 -0.57
C LYS A 267 -6.38 22.36 -0.86
N PRO A 268 -5.77 23.08 0.11
CA PRO A 268 -4.53 23.82 -0.14
C PRO A 268 -3.34 22.93 -0.55
N TYR A 269 -3.43 21.63 -0.30
CA TYR A 269 -2.37 20.65 -0.53
C TYR A 269 -2.70 19.66 -1.66
N GLN A 270 -3.89 19.75 -2.22
CA GLN A 270 -4.30 18.96 -3.38
C GLN A 270 -3.71 19.56 -4.66
N LYS A 271 -3.43 18.71 -5.64
CA LYS A 271 -3.06 19.20 -6.98
C LYS A 271 -4.29 19.81 -7.66
N PRO A 272 -4.21 21.03 -8.21
CA PRO A 272 -5.29 21.58 -9.00
C PRO A 272 -5.42 20.80 -10.32
N GLY A 273 -6.66 20.44 -10.65
CA GLY A 273 -6.98 19.82 -11.93
C GLY A 273 -6.53 18.35 -12.03
N GLU A 274 -7.30 17.42 -11.46
CA GLU A 274 -7.13 16.01 -11.81
C GLU A 274 -7.54 15.79 -13.28
N PRO A 275 -6.77 14.97 -14.04
CA PRO A 275 -7.25 14.54 -15.33
C PRO A 275 -8.56 13.80 -15.15
N LYS A 276 -9.65 14.31 -15.68
CA LYS A 276 -10.86 13.53 -15.87
C LYS A 276 -10.45 12.35 -16.75
N LEU A 277 -10.50 11.15 -16.19
CA LEU A 277 -10.39 9.95 -17.01
C LEU A 277 -11.59 9.98 -17.96
N THR A 278 -11.37 10.44 -19.18
CA THR A 278 -12.35 10.29 -20.26
C THR A 278 -12.44 8.81 -20.52
N THR A 279 -13.54 8.21 -20.07
CA THR A 279 -13.99 6.90 -20.53
C THR A 279 -14.34 7.06 -22.00
N SER A 280 -13.45 6.69 -22.89
CA SER A 280 -13.77 6.36 -24.27
C SER A 280 -14.29 4.93 -24.34
#